data_036292921821fc96eca655c1f20cc41b
#
_entry.id   036292921821fc96eca655c1f20cc41b
#
_cell.length_a   1.000
_cell.length_b   1.000
_cell.length_c   1.000
_cell.angle_alpha   90.00
_cell.angle_beta   90.00
_cell.angle_gamma   90.00
#
_symmetry.space_group_name_H-M   'P 1'
#
loop_
_entity.id
_entity.type
_entity.pdbx_description
1 polymer ?
#
loop_
_entity_poly.entity_id
_entity_poly.type
_entity_poly.pdbx_seq_one_letter_code
_entity_poly.pdbx_strand_id
1 'polypeptide(L)'
;MIYKFIWFLAFLLYANGSDCRDTSSKEIGVVLRQIGHRLLLSNGDSTSRVLPIKEGKNDTYTISFEKPLEISSDILYAITEEELKRIGVNDFVASLKDCASSEVYLSFLYSQELDSITPCKGRDLPTACYALEISLL
;
A
#
# COMPACT_ATOMS: atom_id res chain seq x y z
N MET A 1 -53.95 22.33 -5.18
CA MET A 1 -52.76 23.07 -4.66
C MET A 1 -51.85 22.25 -3.76
N ILE A 2 -52.30 21.17 -3.17
CA ILE A 2 -51.51 20.36 -2.21
C ILE A 2 -50.55 19.39 -2.94
N TYR A 3 -50.85 18.98 -4.20
CA TYR A 3 -50.03 18.02 -4.96
C TYR A 3 -48.68 18.58 -5.49
N LYS A 4 -48.51 19.90 -5.59
CA LYS A 4 -47.24 20.50 -6.03
C LYS A 4 -46.19 20.57 -4.93
N PHE A 5 -46.58 20.47 -3.64
CA PHE A 5 -45.66 20.49 -2.52
C PHE A 5 -45.08 19.11 -2.21
N ILE A 6 -45.76 18.04 -2.57
CA ILE A 6 -45.32 16.67 -2.30
C ILE A 6 -44.16 16.27 -3.22
N TRP A 7 -44.11 16.80 -4.44
CA TRP A 7 -43.02 16.53 -5.38
C TRP A 7 -41.73 17.24 -5.04
N PHE A 8 -41.77 18.34 -4.30
CA PHE A 8 -40.60 19.08 -3.88
C PHE A 8 -39.92 18.43 -2.66
N LEU A 9 -40.66 17.75 -1.81
CA LEU A 9 -40.13 17.04 -0.65
C LEU A 9 -39.48 15.70 -1.02
N ALA A 10 -39.90 15.07 -2.12
CA ALA A 10 -39.32 13.82 -2.60
C ALA A 10 -37.94 14.01 -3.24
N PHE A 11 -37.59 15.24 -3.69
CA PHE A 11 -36.32 15.53 -4.32
C PHE A 11 -35.18 15.81 -3.32
N LEU A 12 -35.52 16.09 -2.06
CA LEU A 12 -34.54 16.38 -0.98
C LEU A 12 -33.99 15.13 -0.29
N LEU A 13 -34.53 13.95 -0.57
CA LEU A 13 -34.10 12.68 0.05
C LEU A 13 -33.08 11.90 -0.79
N TYR A 14 -32.69 12.40 -1.98
CA TYR A 14 -31.73 11.71 -2.87
C TYR A 14 -30.29 12.22 -2.79
N ALA A 15 -29.95 13.06 -1.81
CA ALA A 15 -28.62 13.65 -1.65
C ALA A 15 -27.82 13.04 -0.52
N ASN A 16 -27.96 11.74 -0.25
CA ASN A 16 -27.01 10.98 0.58
C ASN A 16 -26.30 9.96 -0.31
N GLY A 17 -25.57 10.46 -1.30
CA GLY A 17 -24.50 9.70 -1.91
C GLY A 17 -23.41 9.54 -0.86
N SER A 18 -23.32 8.38 -0.24
CA SER A 18 -22.13 7.95 0.47
C SER A 18 -20.98 7.98 -0.55
N ASP A 19 -20.16 9.00 -0.48
CA ASP A 19 -18.92 9.08 -1.24
C ASP A 19 -17.97 8.04 -0.63
N CYS A 20 -18.23 6.78 -0.93
CA CYS A 20 -17.30 5.69 -0.72
C CYS A 20 -16.19 5.95 -1.74
N ARG A 21 -15.10 6.61 -1.33
CA ARG A 21 -13.89 6.72 -2.13
C ARG A 21 -13.38 5.31 -2.36
N ASP A 22 -13.83 4.73 -3.43
CA ASP A 22 -13.23 3.54 -4.00
C ASP A 22 -11.86 3.98 -4.51
N THR A 23 -10.82 3.68 -3.72
CA THR A 23 -9.43 3.99 -4.10
C THR A 23 -9.14 3.24 -5.37
N SER A 24 -9.05 3.95 -6.48
CA SER A 24 -8.92 3.31 -7.78
C SER A 24 -7.61 2.51 -7.85
N SER A 25 -7.60 1.39 -8.56
CA SER A 25 -6.41 0.56 -8.78
C SER A 25 -5.24 1.36 -9.37
N LYS A 26 -5.52 2.46 -10.07
CA LYS A 26 -4.51 3.37 -10.61
C LYS A 26 -3.80 4.17 -9.51
N GLU A 27 -4.55 4.68 -8.52
CA GLU A 27 -3.96 5.40 -7.38
C GLU A 27 -3.08 4.46 -6.56
N ILE A 28 -3.54 3.25 -6.30
CA ILE A 28 -2.75 2.21 -5.62
C ILE A 28 -1.44 1.95 -6.37
N GLY A 29 -1.50 1.76 -7.68
CA GLY A 29 -0.30 1.53 -8.50
C GLY A 29 0.73 2.66 -8.42
N VAL A 30 0.29 3.92 -8.39
CA VAL A 30 1.17 5.09 -8.23
C VAL A 30 1.83 5.08 -6.86
N VAL A 31 1.06 4.86 -5.79
CA VAL A 31 1.56 4.83 -4.42
C VAL A 31 2.55 3.69 -4.20
N LEU A 32 2.27 2.51 -4.73
CA LEU A 32 3.18 1.36 -4.63
C LEU A 32 4.52 1.63 -5.33
N ARG A 33 4.50 2.28 -6.50
CA ARG A 33 5.74 2.73 -7.16
C ARG A 33 6.50 3.74 -6.32
N GLN A 34 5.79 4.66 -5.66
CA GLN A 34 6.40 5.64 -4.76
C GLN A 34 7.07 4.98 -3.57
N ILE A 35 6.43 3.95 -2.98
CA ILE A 35 7.04 3.13 -1.92
C ILE A 35 8.36 2.53 -2.42
N GLY A 36 8.33 1.85 -3.56
CA GLY A 36 9.53 1.25 -4.15
C GLY A 36 10.62 2.28 -4.44
N HIS A 37 10.27 3.42 -5.01
CA HIS A 37 11.21 4.50 -5.31
C HIS A 37 11.87 5.07 -4.03
N ARG A 38 11.09 5.30 -2.99
CA ARG A 38 11.61 5.77 -1.69
C ARG A 38 12.57 4.75 -1.05
N LEU A 39 12.28 3.45 -1.20
CA LEU A 39 13.18 2.38 -0.74
C LEU A 39 14.53 2.41 -1.50
N LEU A 40 14.52 2.60 -2.81
CA LEU A 40 15.74 2.78 -3.60
C LEU A 40 16.53 4.01 -3.15
N LEU A 41 15.86 5.16 -2.97
CA LEU A 41 16.49 6.39 -2.53
C LEU A 41 17.11 6.25 -1.13
N SER A 42 16.48 5.50 -0.22
CA SER A 42 17.02 5.23 1.11
C SER A 42 18.35 4.44 1.07
N ASN A 43 18.59 3.73 -0.03
CA ASN A 43 19.86 3.05 -0.34
C ASN A 43 20.88 3.93 -1.08
N GLY A 44 20.56 5.20 -1.32
CA GLY A 44 21.37 6.07 -2.16
C GLY A 44 21.31 5.73 -3.67
N ASP A 45 20.38 4.89 -4.07
CA ASP A 45 20.18 4.49 -5.47
C ASP A 45 19.12 5.36 -6.14
N SER A 46 19.58 6.33 -6.93
CA SER A 46 18.73 7.22 -7.72
C SER A 46 18.59 6.81 -9.18
N THR A 47 19.23 5.73 -9.60
CA THR A 47 19.33 5.31 -11.01
C THR A 47 18.54 4.06 -11.35
N SER A 48 18.35 3.16 -10.40
CA SER A 48 17.58 1.93 -10.59
C SER A 48 16.08 2.21 -10.63
N ARG A 49 15.36 1.33 -11.29
CA ARG A 49 13.91 1.45 -11.46
C ARG A 49 13.17 0.45 -10.59
N VAL A 50 11.99 0.87 -10.16
CA VAL A 50 10.95 -0.05 -9.68
C VAL A 50 10.33 -0.70 -10.91
N LEU A 51 10.28 -2.03 -10.92
CA LEU A 51 9.66 -2.79 -12.01
C LEU A 51 8.12 -2.56 -12.00
N PRO A 52 7.42 -2.86 -13.10
CA PRO A 52 5.96 -2.76 -13.12
C PRO A 52 5.33 -3.52 -11.96
N ILE A 53 4.39 -2.86 -11.28
CA ILE A 53 3.66 -3.46 -10.15
C ILE A 53 2.84 -4.63 -10.67
N LYS A 54 2.97 -5.79 -10.03
CA LYS A 54 2.16 -6.96 -10.33
C LYS A 54 0.96 -7.00 -9.39
N GLU A 55 -0.24 -7.06 -9.97
CA GLU A 55 -1.48 -7.26 -9.25
C GLU A 55 -1.80 -8.75 -9.20
N GLY A 56 -2.04 -9.25 -7.99
CA GLY A 56 -2.46 -10.62 -7.72
C GLY A 56 -3.92 -10.72 -7.33
N LYS A 57 -4.30 -11.80 -6.69
CA LYS A 57 -5.66 -12.03 -6.17
C LYS A 57 -5.84 -11.33 -4.82
N ASN A 58 -7.09 -11.00 -4.47
CA ASN A 58 -7.47 -10.45 -3.16
C ASN A 58 -6.69 -9.18 -2.80
N ASP A 59 -6.67 -8.20 -3.71
CA ASP A 59 -6.01 -6.90 -3.52
C ASP A 59 -4.55 -7.03 -3.02
N THR A 60 -3.85 -8.00 -3.57
CA THR A 60 -2.43 -8.24 -3.30
C THR A 60 -1.57 -7.71 -4.44
N TYR A 61 -0.55 -6.96 -4.11
CA TYR A 61 0.33 -6.29 -5.07
C TYR A 61 1.78 -6.63 -4.76
N THR A 62 2.60 -6.78 -5.79
CA THR A 62 4.03 -7.07 -5.65
C THR A 62 4.87 -5.96 -6.26
N ILE A 63 5.75 -5.39 -5.45
CA ILE A 63 6.77 -4.40 -5.83
C ILE A 63 8.09 -5.14 -6.01
N SER A 64 8.69 -5.03 -7.18
CA SER A 64 9.99 -5.63 -7.50
C SER A 64 10.96 -4.56 -7.99
N PHE A 65 12.25 -4.84 -7.89
CA PHE A 65 13.33 -3.90 -8.18
C PHE A 65 14.23 -4.40 -9.31
N GLU A 66 14.77 -3.46 -10.08
CA GLU A 66 15.67 -3.77 -11.19
C GLU A 66 16.99 -4.40 -10.70
N LYS A 67 17.49 -3.97 -9.55
CA LYS A 67 18.75 -4.41 -8.95
C LYS A 67 18.58 -4.84 -7.49
N PRO A 68 19.48 -5.69 -6.98
CA PRO A 68 19.55 -5.98 -5.55
C PRO A 68 19.72 -4.72 -4.71
N LEU A 69 19.14 -4.70 -3.51
CA LEU A 69 19.23 -3.58 -2.56
C LEU A 69 19.30 -4.08 -1.13
N GLU A 70 19.76 -3.20 -0.24
CA GLU A 70 19.62 -3.39 1.21
C GLU A 70 18.27 -2.85 1.68
N ILE A 71 17.68 -3.45 2.70
CA ILE A 71 16.43 -2.99 3.27
C ILE A 71 16.53 -2.94 4.79
N SER A 72 16.32 -1.74 5.35
CA SER A 72 16.09 -1.57 6.79
C SER A 72 14.61 -1.80 7.08
N SER A 73 14.32 -2.65 8.08
CA SER A 73 12.95 -2.94 8.51
C SER A 73 12.20 -1.69 8.98
N ASP A 74 12.90 -0.79 9.68
CA ASP A 74 12.30 0.43 10.20
C ASP A 74 11.93 1.40 9.09
N ILE A 75 12.80 1.55 8.09
CA ILE A 75 12.57 2.39 6.93
C ILE A 75 11.44 1.81 6.07
N LEU A 76 11.44 0.50 5.84
CA LEU A 76 10.39 -0.18 5.08
C LEU A 76 9.02 0.04 5.73
N TYR A 77 8.92 -0.17 7.05
CA TYR A 77 7.67 0.03 7.79
C TYR A 77 7.20 1.48 7.68
N ALA A 78 8.08 2.44 7.97
CA ALA A 78 7.73 3.86 7.97
C ALA A 78 7.26 4.36 6.59
N ILE A 79 7.97 4.00 5.52
CA ILE A 79 7.62 4.40 4.15
C ILE A 79 6.27 3.78 3.75
N THR A 80 6.08 2.49 3.99
CA THR A 80 4.87 1.78 3.60
C THR A 80 3.65 2.32 4.32
N GLU A 81 3.76 2.53 5.64
CA GLU A 81 2.69 3.12 6.45
C GLU A 81 2.32 4.52 5.94
N GLU A 82 3.31 5.41 5.79
CA GLU A 82 3.08 6.79 5.39
C GLU A 82 2.39 6.90 4.02
N GLU A 83 2.89 6.17 3.03
CA GLU A 83 2.37 6.26 1.67
C GLU A 83 0.97 5.66 1.53
N LEU A 84 0.69 4.53 2.16
CA LEU A 84 -0.63 3.91 2.11
C LEU A 84 -1.68 4.71 2.90
N LYS A 85 -1.33 5.26 4.04
CA LYS A 85 -2.23 6.14 4.81
C LYS A 85 -2.62 7.39 4.03
N ARG A 86 -1.72 7.93 3.21
CA ARG A 86 -1.98 9.11 2.38
C ARG A 86 -3.18 8.92 1.45
N ILE A 87 -3.41 7.72 0.97
CA ILE A 87 -4.55 7.38 0.09
C ILE A 87 -5.72 6.73 0.84
N GLY A 88 -5.69 6.74 2.17
CA GLY A 88 -6.77 6.22 3.01
C GLY A 88 -6.76 4.70 3.22
N VAL A 89 -5.66 4.02 2.90
CA VAL A 89 -5.47 2.60 3.24
C VAL A 89 -4.97 2.52 4.68
N ASN A 90 -5.83 2.02 5.56
CA ASN A 90 -5.59 1.97 7.00
C ASN A 90 -5.36 0.56 7.55
N ASP A 91 -5.51 -0.45 6.70
CA ASP A 91 -5.34 -1.85 7.08
C ASP A 91 -4.65 -2.60 5.94
N PHE A 92 -3.46 -3.13 6.21
CA PHE A 92 -2.69 -3.89 5.22
C PHE A 92 -1.68 -4.83 5.88
N VAL A 93 -1.30 -5.86 5.15
CA VAL A 93 -0.15 -6.73 5.46
C VAL A 93 0.94 -6.48 4.43
N ALA A 94 2.17 -6.31 4.89
CA ALA A 94 3.33 -6.25 4.02
C ALA A 94 4.29 -7.39 4.32
N SER A 95 4.78 -8.06 3.30
CA SER A 95 5.71 -9.19 3.40
C SER A 95 6.88 -8.98 2.45
N LEU A 96 8.08 -8.95 2.99
CA LEU A 96 9.30 -8.90 2.19
C LEU A 96 9.78 -10.32 1.92
N LYS A 97 9.90 -10.65 0.65
CA LYS A 97 10.21 -11.99 0.17
C LYS A 97 11.48 -12.02 -0.68
N ASP A 98 12.13 -13.16 -0.74
CA ASP A 98 13.11 -13.45 -1.79
C ASP A 98 12.42 -13.47 -3.16
N CYS A 99 13.02 -12.80 -4.15
CA CYS A 99 12.43 -12.68 -5.49
C CYS A 99 12.41 -14.01 -6.28
N ALA A 100 13.26 -14.98 -5.94
CA ALA A 100 13.38 -16.25 -6.62
C ALA A 100 12.64 -17.39 -5.88
N SER A 101 12.86 -17.53 -4.57
CA SER A 101 12.32 -18.62 -3.75
C SER A 101 10.96 -18.31 -3.13
N SER A 102 10.57 -17.04 -3.09
CA SER A 102 9.39 -16.55 -2.35
C SER A 102 9.45 -16.78 -0.84
N GLU A 103 10.64 -17.09 -0.30
CA GLU A 103 10.87 -17.16 1.14
C GLU A 103 10.62 -15.80 1.79
N VAL A 104 9.89 -15.79 2.90
CA VAL A 104 9.54 -14.56 3.63
C VAL A 104 10.65 -14.23 4.62
N TYR A 105 11.26 -13.05 4.46
CA TYR A 105 12.27 -12.54 5.39
C TYR A 105 11.66 -11.80 6.56
N LEU A 106 10.62 -11.02 6.31
CA LEU A 106 9.86 -10.34 7.35
C LEU A 106 8.44 -10.03 6.86
N SER A 107 7.52 -9.92 7.81
CA SER A 107 6.15 -9.48 7.57
C SER A 107 5.70 -8.57 8.70
N PHE A 108 4.81 -7.66 8.38
CA PHE A 108 4.14 -6.85 9.40
C PHE A 108 2.70 -6.55 8.99
N LEU A 109 1.89 -6.32 10.01
CA LEU A 109 0.49 -5.91 9.88
C LEU A 109 0.36 -4.47 10.37
N TYR A 110 -0.21 -3.62 9.56
CA TYR A 110 -0.70 -2.32 9.98
C TYR A 110 -2.21 -2.33 10.02
N SER A 111 -2.78 -1.91 11.14
CA SER A 111 -4.22 -1.76 11.29
C SER A 111 -4.53 -0.56 12.16
N GLN A 112 -5.53 0.22 11.76
CA GLN A 112 -6.02 1.35 12.54
C GLN A 112 -6.96 0.90 13.67
N GLU A 113 -7.69 -0.20 13.48
CA GLU A 113 -8.68 -0.72 14.43
C GLU A 113 -8.12 -1.83 15.32
N LEU A 114 -7.18 -2.63 14.79
CA LEU A 114 -6.51 -3.70 15.50
C LEU A 114 -5.13 -3.24 15.97
N ASP A 115 -4.55 -3.97 16.91
CA ASP A 115 -3.15 -3.75 17.28
C ASP A 115 -2.24 -4.07 16.10
N SER A 116 -1.47 -3.08 15.65
CA SER A 116 -0.50 -3.28 14.58
C SER A 116 0.64 -4.18 15.04
N ILE A 117 1.04 -5.12 14.19
CA ILE A 117 2.20 -5.97 14.42
C ILE A 117 3.36 -5.39 13.64
N THR A 118 4.26 -4.71 14.36
CA THR A 118 5.44 -4.09 13.76
C THR A 118 6.57 -5.10 13.55
N PRO A 119 7.46 -4.88 12.55
CA PRO A 119 8.65 -5.70 12.41
C PRO A 119 9.60 -5.49 13.57
N CYS A 120 10.51 -6.43 13.79
CA CYS A 120 11.58 -6.26 14.76
C CYS A 120 12.41 -5.03 14.40
N LYS A 121 12.56 -4.10 15.36
CA LYS A 121 13.29 -2.85 15.16
C LYS A 121 14.79 -3.11 14.93
N GLY A 122 15.40 -2.24 14.11
CA GLY A 122 16.84 -2.25 13.87
C GLY A 122 17.34 -3.44 13.05
N ARG A 123 16.45 -4.15 12.35
CA ARG A 123 16.85 -5.24 11.48
C ARG A 123 17.21 -4.71 10.09
N ASP A 124 18.48 -4.79 9.76
CA ASP A 124 18.98 -4.47 8.42
C ASP A 124 19.18 -5.76 7.64
N LEU A 125 18.51 -5.86 6.50
CA LEU A 125 18.63 -7.00 5.61
C LEU A 125 19.69 -6.72 4.56
N PRO A 126 20.59 -7.68 4.29
CA PRO A 126 21.72 -7.49 3.38
C PRO A 126 21.27 -7.26 1.95
N THR A 127 22.16 -6.75 1.09
CA THR A 127 21.91 -6.59 -0.33
C THR A 127 21.51 -7.92 -0.95
N ALA A 128 20.29 -8.00 -1.44
CA ALA A 128 19.75 -9.18 -2.11
C ALA A 128 18.59 -8.79 -3.04
N CYS A 129 18.10 -9.76 -3.80
CA CYS A 129 16.91 -9.59 -4.61
C CYS A 129 15.65 -9.76 -3.73
N TYR A 130 14.92 -8.67 -3.54
CA TYR A 130 13.70 -8.65 -2.75
C TYR A 130 12.47 -8.34 -3.60
N ALA A 131 11.35 -8.90 -3.20
CA ALA A 131 10.03 -8.52 -3.65
C ALA A 131 9.18 -8.16 -2.42
N LEU A 132 8.56 -6.99 -2.46
CA LEU A 132 7.65 -6.54 -1.40
C LEU A 132 6.21 -6.82 -1.84
N GLU A 133 5.55 -7.71 -1.13
CA GLU A 133 4.13 -8.02 -1.33
C GLU A 133 3.30 -7.24 -0.32
N ILE A 134 2.29 -6.55 -0.81
CA ILE A 134 1.35 -5.77 0.00
C ILE A 134 -0.06 -6.27 -0.28
N SER A 135 -0.75 -6.71 0.77
CA SER A 135 -2.15 -7.14 0.72
C SER A 135 -3.01 -6.12 1.46
N LEU A 136 -3.95 -5.52 0.77
CA LEU A 136 -4.93 -4.59 1.35
C LEU A 136 -6.04 -5.40 2.02
N LEU A 137 -6.45 -4.98 3.23
CA LEU A 137 -7.45 -5.68 4.04
C LEU A 137 -8.79 -4.95 4.04
#